data_d53786f312de62394be36f578fcc899d
#
_entry.id   d53786f312de62394be36f578fcc899d
#
_cell.length_a   1.000
_cell.length_b   1.000
_cell.length_c   1.000
_cell.angle_alpha   90.00
_cell.angle_beta   90.00
_cell.angle_gamma   90.00
#
_symmetry.space_group_name_H-M   'P 1'
#
loop_
_entity.id
_entity.type
_entity.pdbx_description
1 polymer ?
#
loop_
_entity_poly.entity_id
_entity_poly.type
_entity_poly.pdbx_seq_one_letter_code
_entity_poly.pdbx_strand_id
1 'polypeptide(L)'
;FQSLESAWRGLSYLVNNTETDEMLKIRFMSISKQELGRTLKRYKGAGWDQSPLFKKIYEQEYGQFGGEPFGCLVGDYYFDHSPQDVELLGEMARIGSAAHCPFITGTAPEVMQMESWQELANPRDLTKIFQNTEYAAWRSLRESEDARYLGLVMPRFLARLPYGIRTNPVDSFDFEEQTDGSDHGNYTWSNAAYAMAANINRSFKEYGWCTAIRGVESGGAVENLPCHTFPSDDGGVDMKCPTEIAISDRREAELAKNGFMPLVHRKNSDFAAFIGAQSLQKPMEYHDADATANARLAARLPYLFACCRFAHYLKCIVRDKIGSFRERDEMERWLNDWVMNYVDGDPANSSQETKSRKPLAAAEVNVEEQ
;
A
#
# COMPACT_ATOMS: atom_id res chain seq x y z
N PHE A 1 -7.51 4.90 24.27
CA PHE A 1 -7.18 3.49 24.52
C PHE A 1 -7.32 2.65 23.25
N GLN A 2 -8.46 2.73 22.57
CA GLN A 2 -8.71 2.01 21.31
C GLN A 2 -7.69 2.34 20.22
N SER A 3 -7.27 3.60 20.07
CA SER A 3 -6.26 3.99 19.07
C SER A 3 -4.90 3.35 19.33
N LEU A 4 -4.47 3.29 20.60
CA LEU A 4 -3.22 2.65 20.98
C LEU A 4 -3.29 1.13 20.76
N GLU A 5 -4.38 0.51 21.18
CA GLU A 5 -4.63 -0.91 20.96
C GLU A 5 -4.68 -1.25 19.48
N SER A 6 -5.36 -0.42 18.66
CA SER A 6 -5.41 -0.56 17.22
C SER A 6 -4.02 -0.59 16.58
N ALA A 7 -3.15 0.35 16.95
CA ALA A 7 -1.78 0.40 16.45
C ALA A 7 -0.98 -0.87 16.80
N TRP A 8 -1.02 -1.29 18.07
CA TRP A 8 -0.32 -2.48 18.53
C TRP A 8 -0.84 -3.77 17.89
N ARG A 9 -2.16 -3.90 17.72
CA ARG A 9 -2.75 -5.05 17.04
C ARG A 9 -2.45 -5.07 15.57
N GLY A 10 -2.42 -3.90 14.92
CA GLY A 10 -2.00 -3.77 13.53
C GLY A 10 -0.54 -4.20 13.32
N LEU A 11 0.37 -3.75 14.20
CA LEU A 11 1.76 -4.19 14.20
C LEU A 11 1.88 -5.71 14.43
N SER A 12 1.16 -6.24 15.42
CA SER A 12 1.11 -7.68 15.70
C SER A 12 0.57 -8.48 14.50
N TYR A 13 -0.49 -7.98 13.86
CA TYR A 13 -1.03 -8.57 12.63
C TYR A 13 0.03 -8.64 11.52
N LEU A 14 0.73 -7.54 11.27
CA LEU A 14 1.78 -7.50 10.25
C LEU A 14 2.91 -8.50 10.55
N VAL A 15 3.38 -8.53 11.79
CA VAL A 15 4.47 -9.45 12.20
C VAL A 15 4.05 -10.91 12.09
N ASN A 16 2.84 -11.23 12.58
CA ASN A 16 2.34 -12.62 12.57
C ASN A 16 2.01 -13.12 11.15
N ASN A 17 1.74 -12.23 10.21
CA ASN A 17 1.48 -12.56 8.81
C ASN A 17 2.69 -12.33 7.89
N THR A 18 3.89 -12.21 8.46
CA THR A 18 5.13 -12.03 7.70
C THR A 18 6.19 -13.02 8.15
N GLU A 19 6.63 -13.86 7.24
CA GLU A 19 7.80 -14.73 7.46
C GLU A 19 9.08 -13.96 7.15
N THR A 20 9.72 -13.44 8.19
CA THR A 20 10.98 -12.70 8.05
C THR A 20 12.17 -13.64 7.91
N ASP A 21 13.17 -13.22 7.10
CA ASP A 21 14.45 -13.90 6.93
C ASP A 21 15.55 -12.88 6.58
N GLU A 22 16.66 -13.36 6.03
CA GLU A 22 17.76 -12.48 5.59
C GLU A 22 17.36 -11.54 4.45
N MET A 23 16.40 -11.95 3.61
CA MET A 23 15.93 -11.18 2.43
C MET A 23 14.71 -10.32 2.71
N LEU A 24 13.91 -10.66 3.73
CA LEU A 24 12.69 -9.95 4.11
C LEU A 24 12.75 -9.51 5.56
N LYS A 25 12.90 -8.22 5.79
CA LYS A 25 13.04 -7.59 7.11
C LYS A 25 11.97 -6.53 7.32
N ILE A 26 11.48 -6.43 8.55
CA ILE A 26 10.60 -5.34 8.99
C ILE A 26 11.37 -4.46 9.96
N ARG A 27 11.36 -3.16 9.71
CA ARG A 27 11.94 -2.15 10.61
C ARG A 27 10.84 -1.21 11.09
N PHE A 28 10.82 -0.88 12.35
CA PHE A 28 9.85 0.02 12.95
C PHE A 28 10.47 1.36 13.29
N MET A 29 9.70 2.42 13.04
CA MET A 29 10.04 3.78 13.45
C MET A 29 8.83 4.39 14.16
N SER A 30 9.03 4.84 15.40
CA SER A 30 7.99 5.54 16.15
C SER A 30 8.07 7.04 15.85
N ILE A 31 7.08 7.53 15.12
CA ILE A 31 6.94 8.96 14.81
C ILE A 31 5.45 9.26 14.59
N SER A 32 4.94 10.32 15.20
CA SER A 32 3.56 10.75 14.96
C SER A 32 3.42 11.46 13.59
N LYS A 33 2.22 11.40 13.00
CA LYS A 33 1.91 12.12 11.75
C LYS A 33 2.24 13.62 11.86
N GLN A 34 1.92 14.23 13.01
CA GLN A 34 2.20 15.64 13.27
C GLN A 34 3.70 15.95 13.33
N GLU A 35 4.48 15.10 13.98
CA GLU A 35 5.94 15.25 14.06
C GLU A 35 6.60 15.05 12.69
N LEU A 36 6.16 14.04 11.94
CA LEU A 36 6.60 13.80 10.58
C LEU A 36 6.32 15.02 9.69
N GLY A 37 5.09 15.55 9.74
CA GLY A 37 4.72 16.74 8.98
C GLY A 37 5.54 17.98 9.34
N ARG A 38 5.76 18.24 10.64
CA ARG A 38 6.62 19.34 11.11
C ARG A 38 8.06 19.16 10.64
N THR A 39 8.58 17.95 10.70
CA THR A 39 9.94 17.63 10.30
C THR A 39 10.13 17.89 8.80
N LEU A 40 9.27 17.33 7.95
CA LEU A 40 9.40 17.50 6.50
C LEU A 40 9.17 18.95 6.08
N LYS A 41 8.24 19.66 6.71
CA LYS A 41 7.96 21.08 6.43
C LYS A 41 9.21 21.98 6.63
N ARG A 42 10.10 21.65 7.58
CA ARG A 42 11.35 22.40 7.82
C ARG A 42 12.33 22.30 6.64
N TYR A 43 12.24 21.23 5.88
CA TYR A 43 13.13 20.94 4.76
C TYR A 43 12.44 21.12 3.39
N LYS A 44 11.26 21.79 3.37
CA LYS A 44 10.52 22.04 2.14
C LYS A 44 11.33 22.85 1.12
N GLY A 45 11.13 22.56 -0.16
CA GLY A 45 11.79 23.27 -1.25
C GLY A 45 13.14 22.67 -1.63
N ALA A 46 14.16 23.48 -1.78
CA ALA A 46 15.48 23.04 -2.26
C ALA A 46 16.25 22.12 -1.29
N GLY A 47 15.86 22.10 -0.02
CA GLY A 47 16.55 21.30 1.02
C GLY A 47 15.83 20.01 1.42
N TRP A 48 14.85 19.55 0.66
CA TRP A 48 14.06 18.37 1.00
C TRP A 48 14.88 17.09 1.19
N ASP A 49 15.96 16.96 0.43
CA ASP A 49 16.93 15.87 0.50
C ASP A 49 17.81 15.89 1.76
N GLN A 50 17.79 17.00 2.52
CA GLN A 50 18.47 17.10 3.81
C GLN A 50 17.60 16.65 4.99
N SER A 51 16.36 16.25 4.74
CA SER A 51 15.47 15.81 5.81
C SER A 51 16.00 14.53 6.49
N PRO A 52 15.83 14.40 7.82
CA PRO A 52 16.28 13.21 8.54
C PRO A 52 15.67 11.91 8.01
N LEU A 53 14.42 11.97 7.54
CA LEU A 53 13.75 10.83 6.96
C LEU A 53 14.39 10.43 5.62
N PHE A 54 14.65 11.38 4.73
CA PHE A 54 15.34 11.11 3.47
C PHE A 54 16.72 10.50 3.71
N LYS A 55 17.48 11.04 4.65
CA LYS A 55 18.81 10.51 5.00
C LYS A 55 18.72 9.05 5.47
N LYS A 56 17.74 8.72 6.30
CA LYS A 56 17.55 7.33 6.77
C LYS A 56 17.15 6.36 5.65
N ILE A 57 16.27 6.79 4.75
CA ILE A 57 15.73 5.91 3.71
C ILE A 57 16.63 5.84 2.49
N TYR A 58 17.11 6.99 2.04
CA TYR A 58 17.92 7.08 0.83
C TYR A 58 19.42 6.97 1.11
N GLU A 59 20.01 7.90 1.89
CA GLU A 59 21.46 7.96 2.03
C GLU A 59 22.04 6.74 2.75
N GLN A 60 21.43 6.32 3.86
CA GLN A 60 21.94 5.22 4.69
C GLN A 60 21.69 3.83 4.08
N GLU A 61 20.64 3.66 3.28
CA GLU A 61 20.27 2.34 2.77
C GLU A 61 20.40 2.23 1.24
N TYR A 62 19.81 3.11 0.46
CA TYR A 62 19.86 3.03 -1.00
C TYR A 62 21.16 3.63 -1.57
N GLY A 63 21.65 4.72 -0.98
CA GLY A 63 22.82 5.48 -1.43
C GLY A 63 24.15 4.97 -0.92
N GLN A 64 24.19 4.07 0.08
CA GLN A 64 25.39 3.61 0.74
C GLN A 64 25.78 2.19 0.33
N PHE A 65 27.08 1.93 0.17
CA PHE A 65 27.59 0.57 -0.06
C PHE A 65 27.29 -0.32 1.15
N GLY A 66 26.71 -1.50 0.89
CA GLY A 66 26.26 -2.42 1.95
C GLY A 66 24.93 -2.02 2.60
N GLY A 67 24.28 -0.94 2.16
CA GLY A 67 22.93 -0.60 2.59
C GLY A 67 21.88 -1.54 2.00
N GLU A 68 20.75 -1.68 2.70
CA GLU A 68 19.62 -2.54 2.32
C GLU A 68 18.41 -1.66 1.94
N PRO A 69 18.19 -1.35 0.64
CA PRO A 69 17.11 -0.45 0.22
C PRO A 69 15.73 -0.94 0.67
N PHE A 70 14.94 -0.02 1.23
CA PHE A 70 13.56 -0.32 1.61
C PHE A 70 12.70 -0.61 0.37
N GLY A 71 11.95 -1.69 0.39
CA GLY A 71 11.01 -2.04 -0.67
C GLY A 71 9.68 -1.30 -0.57
N CYS A 72 9.24 -0.97 0.65
CA CYS A 72 7.99 -0.29 0.92
C CYS A 72 8.05 0.45 2.26
N LEU A 73 7.38 1.59 2.35
CA LEU A 73 7.11 2.30 3.60
C LEU A 73 5.63 2.13 3.94
N VAL A 74 5.33 1.85 5.20
CA VAL A 74 3.96 1.70 5.70
C VAL A 74 3.72 2.69 6.82
N GLY A 75 2.74 3.57 6.66
CA GLY A 75 2.36 4.55 7.67
C GLY A 75 1.07 4.18 8.39
N ASP A 76 1.12 4.04 9.71
CA ASP A 76 -0.08 3.93 10.53
C ASP A 76 -0.70 5.31 10.76
N TYR A 77 -1.10 5.92 9.65
CA TYR A 77 -1.72 7.24 9.62
C TYR A 77 -3.01 7.18 8.83
N TYR A 78 -3.85 8.21 9.02
CA TYR A 78 -5.06 8.44 8.23
C TYR A 78 -4.98 9.82 7.62
N PHE A 79 -5.13 9.91 6.31
CA PHE A 79 -5.02 11.15 5.55
C PHE A 79 -6.37 11.58 5.00
N ASP A 80 -6.57 12.90 4.98
CA ASP A 80 -7.70 13.55 4.36
C ASP A 80 -7.25 14.51 3.24
N HIS A 81 -8.16 15.36 2.76
CA HIS A 81 -7.89 16.34 1.71
C HIS A 81 -7.41 17.71 2.25
N SER A 82 -7.19 17.85 3.55
CA SER A 82 -6.69 19.08 4.15
C SER A 82 -5.34 19.49 3.56
N PRO A 83 -5.06 20.80 3.44
CA PRO A 83 -3.80 21.28 2.88
C PRO A 83 -2.55 20.71 3.57
N GLN A 84 -2.65 20.48 4.89
CA GLN A 84 -1.52 19.91 5.65
C GLN A 84 -1.25 18.45 5.28
N ASP A 85 -2.31 17.66 5.11
CA ASP A 85 -2.22 16.25 4.73
C ASP A 85 -1.77 16.09 3.28
N VAL A 86 -2.29 16.91 2.38
CA VAL A 86 -1.87 16.92 0.97
C VAL A 86 -0.39 17.31 0.85
N GLU A 87 0.07 18.30 1.62
CA GLU A 87 1.49 18.68 1.66
C GLU A 87 2.36 17.52 2.15
N LEU A 88 1.97 16.87 3.24
CA LEU A 88 2.71 15.73 3.80
C LEU A 88 2.76 14.55 2.83
N LEU A 89 1.66 14.22 2.17
CA LEU A 89 1.61 13.18 1.14
C LEU A 89 2.54 13.53 -0.03
N GLY A 90 2.58 14.79 -0.46
CA GLY A 90 3.48 15.24 -1.53
C GLY A 90 4.96 15.07 -1.17
N GLU A 91 5.35 15.41 0.06
CA GLU A 91 6.74 15.21 0.51
C GLU A 91 7.07 13.71 0.67
N MET A 92 6.14 12.90 1.15
CA MET A 92 6.33 11.44 1.21
C MET A 92 6.42 10.81 -0.20
N ALA A 93 5.63 11.30 -1.16
CA ALA A 93 5.71 10.89 -2.55
C ALA A 93 7.09 11.16 -3.16
N ARG A 94 7.61 12.36 -2.92
CA ARG A 94 8.95 12.78 -3.39
C ARG A 94 10.06 11.90 -2.80
N ILE A 95 10.02 11.63 -1.50
CA ILE A 95 10.98 10.73 -0.84
C ILE A 95 10.85 9.31 -1.41
N GLY A 96 9.62 8.81 -1.56
CA GLY A 96 9.35 7.50 -2.13
C GLY A 96 9.84 7.37 -3.58
N SER A 97 9.66 8.43 -4.38
CA SER A 97 10.14 8.50 -5.76
C SER A 97 11.66 8.42 -5.82
N ALA A 98 12.36 9.23 -5.04
CA ALA A 98 13.82 9.25 -5.02
C ALA A 98 14.43 7.93 -4.53
N ALA A 99 13.83 7.31 -3.51
CA ALA A 99 14.31 6.04 -2.94
C ALA A 99 13.76 4.79 -3.65
N HIS A 100 12.90 4.95 -4.66
CA HIS A 100 12.15 3.86 -5.28
C HIS A 100 11.42 3.00 -4.25
N CYS A 101 10.73 3.64 -3.32
CA CYS A 101 10.11 3.00 -2.17
C CYS A 101 8.69 3.53 -1.97
N PRO A 102 7.64 2.86 -2.49
CA PRO A 102 6.27 3.30 -2.34
C PRO A 102 5.83 3.42 -0.87
N PHE A 103 5.00 4.42 -0.58
CA PHE A 103 4.43 4.67 0.73
C PHE A 103 2.96 4.28 0.77
N ILE A 104 2.61 3.32 1.63
CA ILE A 104 1.25 2.81 1.82
C ILE A 104 0.71 3.29 3.16
N THR A 105 -0.47 3.87 3.17
CA THR A 105 -1.08 4.42 4.40
C THR A 105 -2.60 4.41 4.33
N GLY A 106 -3.25 4.59 5.47
CA GLY A 106 -4.70 4.66 5.57
C GLY A 106 -5.28 6.01 5.15
N THR A 107 -6.57 6.00 4.91
CA THR A 107 -7.35 7.18 4.52
C THR A 107 -8.50 7.39 5.50
N ALA A 108 -8.74 8.63 5.89
CA ALA A 108 -9.86 9.03 6.72
C ALA A 108 -11.11 9.32 5.88
N PRO A 109 -12.33 9.07 6.40
CA PRO A 109 -13.57 9.33 5.65
C PRO A 109 -13.75 10.80 5.27
N GLU A 110 -13.14 11.72 6.01
CA GLU A 110 -13.12 13.16 5.75
C GLU A 110 -12.53 13.50 4.37
N VAL A 111 -11.71 12.62 3.77
CA VAL A 111 -11.22 12.78 2.40
C VAL A 111 -12.35 12.90 1.38
N MET A 112 -13.53 12.35 1.69
CA MET A 112 -14.74 12.38 0.86
C MET A 112 -15.87 13.20 1.50
N GLN A 113 -15.53 14.10 2.46
CA GLN A 113 -16.50 14.88 3.22
C GLN A 113 -17.54 14.01 3.95
N MET A 114 -17.08 12.89 4.50
CA MET A 114 -17.89 11.95 5.28
C MET A 114 -17.40 11.94 6.73
N GLU A 115 -18.33 11.77 7.67
CA GLU A 115 -17.99 11.59 9.09
C GLU A 115 -17.59 10.14 9.38
N SER A 116 -18.12 9.21 8.61
CA SER A 116 -17.85 7.78 8.73
C SER A 116 -17.90 7.09 7.37
N TRP A 117 -17.12 6.02 7.21
CA TRP A 117 -17.18 5.16 6.01
C TRP A 117 -18.54 4.52 5.78
N GLN A 118 -19.40 4.46 6.79
CA GLN A 118 -20.79 3.99 6.65
C GLN A 118 -21.60 4.81 5.63
N GLU A 119 -21.26 6.07 5.45
CA GLU A 119 -21.90 6.95 4.47
C GLU A 119 -21.64 6.56 3.02
N LEU A 120 -20.66 5.69 2.75
CA LEU A 120 -20.47 5.11 1.41
C LEU A 120 -21.67 4.28 0.92
N ALA A 121 -22.53 3.83 1.83
CA ALA A 121 -23.80 3.19 1.47
C ALA A 121 -24.77 4.15 0.76
N ASN A 122 -24.64 5.45 0.99
CA ASN A 122 -25.48 6.46 0.38
C ASN A 122 -25.13 6.65 -1.11
N PRO A 123 -26.13 6.89 -1.98
CA PRO A 123 -25.92 7.05 -3.41
C PRO A 123 -25.31 8.42 -3.74
N ARG A 124 -24.04 8.64 -3.40
CA ARG A 124 -23.26 9.83 -3.79
C ARG A 124 -22.35 9.51 -4.98
N ASP A 125 -22.16 10.47 -5.87
CA ASP A 125 -21.15 10.44 -6.93
C ASP A 125 -19.82 10.94 -6.35
N LEU A 126 -18.92 10.03 -6.04
CA LEU A 126 -17.63 10.35 -5.44
C LEU A 126 -16.75 11.21 -6.35
N THR A 127 -16.84 11.00 -7.66
CA THR A 127 -16.05 11.77 -8.62
C THR A 127 -16.38 13.26 -8.58
N LYS A 128 -17.67 13.60 -8.35
CA LYS A 128 -18.10 15.00 -8.21
C LYS A 128 -17.57 15.66 -6.95
N ILE A 129 -17.41 14.92 -5.85
CA ILE A 129 -16.83 15.45 -4.61
C ILE A 129 -15.43 15.98 -4.91
N PHE A 130 -14.59 15.20 -5.58
CA PHE A 130 -13.20 15.58 -5.92
C PHE A 130 -13.09 16.71 -6.97
N GLN A 131 -14.18 17.10 -7.62
CA GLN A 131 -14.22 18.23 -8.56
C GLN A 131 -14.40 19.58 -7.85
N ASN A 132 -14.81 19.60 -6.59
CA ASN A 132 -15.00 20.82 -5.83
C ASN A 132 -13.70 21.62 -5.71
N THR A 133 -13.82 22.93 -5.52
CA THR A 133 -12.68 23.86 -5.42
C THR A 133 -11.75 23.53 -4.24
N GLU A 134 -12.29 23.03 -3.15
CA GLU A 134 -11.54 22.61 -1.96
C GLU A 134 -10.50 21.53 -2.26
N TYR A 135 -10.74 20.73 -3.29
CA TYR A 135 -9.84 19.63 -3.72
C TYR A 135 -8.79 20.05 -4.76
N ALA A 136 -8.58 21.35 -4.98
CA ALA A 136 -7.61 21.82 -5.98
C ALA A 136 -6.20 21.28 -5.69
N ALA A 137 -5.74 21.35 -4.44
CA ALA A 137 -4.45 20.81 -4.01
C ALA A 137 -4.39 19.28 -4.14
N TRP A 138 -5.46 18.57 -3.79
CA TRP A 138 -5.59 17.13 -3.97
C TRP A 138 -5.48 16.70 -5.42
N ARG A 139 -6.18 17.40 -6.32
CA ARG A 139 -6.08 17.13 -7.77
C ARG A 139 -4.67 17.36 -8.29
N SER A 140 -4.04 18.48 -7.89
CA SER A 140 -2.65 18.78 -8.26
C SER A 140 -1.68 17.70 -7.79
N LEU A 141 -1.84 17.20 -6.56
CA LEU A 141 -1.05 16.07 -6.06
C LEU A 141 -1.25 14.83 -6.93
N ARG A 142 -2.50 14.47 -7.24
CA ARG A 142 -2.81 13.29 -8.06
C ARG A 142 -2.29 13.39 -9.51
N GLU A 143 -2.12 14.58 -10.04
CA GLU A 143 -1.57 14.84 -11.38
C GLU A 143 -0.04 14.85 -11.39
N SER A 144 0.61 14.89 -10.22
CA SER A 144 2.07 14.80 -10.14
C SER A 144 2.59 13.39 -10.45
N GLU A 145 3.79 13.31 -11.01
CA GLU A 145 4.43 12.02 -11.29
C GLU A 145 4.77 11.24 -10.01
N ASP A 146 5.15 11.94 -8.95
CA ASP A 146 5.53 11.33 -7.68
C ASP A 146 4.35 10.65 -6.98
N ALA A 147 3.10 11.08 -7.27
CA ALA A 147 1.90 10.48 -6.66
C ALA A 147 1.73 8.98 -6.97
N ARG A 148 2.42 8.44 -7.97
CA ARG A 148 2.46 6.98 -8.22
C ARG A 148 3.11 6.19 -7.07
N TYR A 149 3.93 6.85 -6.25
CA TYR A 149 4.56 6.24 -5.07
C TYR A 149 3.69 6.27 -3.82
N LEU A 150 2.43 6.72 -3.91
CA LEU A 150 1.48 6.73 -2.83
C LEU A 150 0.39 5.68 -3.03
N GLY A 151 0.16 4.87 -2.01
CA GLY A 151 -0.96 3.93 -1.93
C GLY A 151 -1.86 4.26 -0.75
N LEU A 152 -3.12 4.60 -1.00
CA LEU A 152 -4.10 4.96 0.01
C LEU A 152 -5.13 3.84 0.15
N VAL A 153 -5.18 3.23 1.32
CA VAL A 153 -6.08 2.12 1.65
C VAL A 153 -7.23 2.55 2.55
N MET A 154 -8.36 1.89 2.42
CA MET A 154 -9.58 2.06 3.22
C MET A 154 -10.52 0.88 3.00
N PRO A 155 -11.55 0.68 3.80
CA PRO A 155 -11.74 1.11 5.17
C PRO A 155 -10.82 0.35 6.14
N ARG A 156 -10.94 0.63 7.43
CA ARG A 156 -10.27 -0.15 8.48
C ARG A 156 -10.89 -1.54 8.58
N PHE A 157 -10.15 -2.48 9.12
CA PHE A 157 -10.64 -3.83 9.46
C PHE A 157 -10.66 -4.06 10.97
N LEU A 158 -11.47 -5.02 11.43
CA LEU A 158 -11.62 -5.32 12.83
C LEU A 158 -10.31 -5.85 13.41
N ALA A 159 -9.80 -5.17 14.44
CA ALA A 159 -8.51 -5.52 15.05
C ALA A 159 -8.57 -6.76 15.94
N ARG A 160 -9.73 -7.00 16.58
CA ARG A 160 -10.04 -8.11 17.45
C ARG A 160 -11.54 -8.28 17.66
N LEU A 161 -11.93 -9.40 18.22
CA LEU A 161 -13.28 -9.56 18.77
C LEU A 161 -13.45 -8.66 20.02
N PRO A 162 -14.67 -8.17 20.30
CA PRO A 162 -14.97 -7.46 21.53
C PRO A 162 -14.57 -8.27 22.76
N TYR A 163 -14.09 -7.58 23.81
CA TYR A 163 -13.85 -8.23 25.09
C TYR A 163 -15.16 -8.69 25.70
N GLY A 164 -15.18 -9.89 26.28
CA GLY A 164 -16.32 -10.50 26.92
C GLY A 164 -16.19 -12.01 27.04
N ILE A 165 -16.91 -12.61 27.97
CA ILE A 165 -16.84 -14.05 28.29
C ILE A 165 -17.15 -14.93 27.06
N ARG A 166 -18.05 -14.46 26.16
CA ARG A 166 -18.48 -15.21 24.98
C ARG A 166 -17.68 -14.92 23.72
N THR A 167 -16.86 -13.87 23.73
CA THR A 167 -16.16 -13.37 22.53
C THR A 167 -14.66 -13.45 22.68
N ASN A 168 -14.09 -12.63 23.55
CA ASN A 168 -12.65 -12.55 23.82
C ASN A 168 -12.42 -12.40 25.32
N PRO A 169 -12.49 -13.51 26.09
CA PRO A 169 -12.28 -13.47 27.54
C PRO A 169 -10.82 -13.14 27.87
N VAL A 170 -10.62 -12.32 28.91
CA VAL A 170 -9.30 -11.95 29.42
C VAL A 170 -9.23 -12.28 30.91
N ASP A 171 -8.40 -13.24 31.28
CA ASP A 171 -8.30 -13.76 32.67
C ASP A 171 -7.91 -12.70 33.70
N SER A 172 -7.15 -11.68 33.27
CA SER A 172 -6.65 -10.64 34.17
C SER A 172 -7.62 -9.49 34.41
N PHE A 173 -8.78 -9.49 33.71
CA PHE A 173 -9.66 -8.33 33.73
C PHE A 173 -11.07 -8.71 33.24
N ASP A 174 -12.00 -8.60 34.16
CA ASP A 174 -13.41 -8.93 33.95
C ASP A 174 -14.13 -7.70 33.36
N PHE A 175 -14.15 -7.61 32.02
CA PHE A 175 -14.76 -6.52 31.29
C PHE A 175 -15.56 -7.04 30.12
N GLU A 176 -16.77 -6.52 29.96
CA GLU A 176 -17.68 -6.86 28.88
C GLU A 176 -17.90 -5.62 28.01
N GLU A 177 -17.43 -5.64 26.77
CA GLU A 177 -17.73 -4.58 25.81
C GLU A 177 -19.17 -4.69 25.33
N GLN A 178 -19.90 -3.58 25.39
CA GLN A 178 -21.28 -3.49 24.96
C GLN A 178 -21.32 -3.34 23.42
N THR A 179 -21.47 -4.45 22.71
CA THR A 179 -21.49 -4.49 21.25
C THR A 179 -22.64 -5.33 20.74
N ASP A 180 -23.59 -4.69 20.08
CA ASP A 180 -24.75 -5.33 19.45
C ASP A 180 -24.69 -5.36 17.91
N GLY A 181 -23.54 -5.02 17.34
CA GLY A 181 -23.33 -4.94 15.91
C GLY A 181 -23.68 -3.60 15.28
N SER A 182 -24.49 -2.76 15.92
CA SER A 182 -24.97 -1.49 15.36
C SER A 182 -23.99 -0.34 15.51
N ASP A 183 -23.33 -0.24 16.67
CA ASP A 183 -22.41 0.86 16.98
C ASP A 183 -20.97 0.52 16.61
N HIS A 184 -20.48 1.18 15.54
CA HIS A 184 -19.10 1.03 15.07
C HIS A 184 -18.06 1.60 16.05
N GLY A 185 -18.43 2.60 16.86
CA GLY A 185 -17.54 3.22 17.83
C GLY A 185 -17.13 2.29 18.97
N ASN A 186 -17.90 1.24 19.23
CA ASN A 186 -17.63 0.26 20.26
C ASN A 186 -16.67 -0.86 19.82
N TYR A 187 -16.27 -0.87 18.54
CA TYR A 187 -15.29 -1.82 18.00
C TYR A 187 -13.90 -1.21 17.86
N THR A 188 -12.88 -2.02 17.99
CA THR A 188 -11.49 -1.62 17.76
C THR A 188 -11.11 -1.93 16.31
N TRP A 189 -10.80 -0.89 15.55
CA TRP A 189 -10.49 -0.98 14.12
C TRP A 189 -9.00 -0.76 13.85
N SER A 190 -8.41 -1.58 13.01
CA SER A 190 -7.00 -1.50 12.58
C SER A 190 -6.87 -0.91 11.18
N ASN A 191 -5.74 -0.26 10.94
CA ASN A 191 -5.44 0.34 9.64
C ASN A 191 -5.24 -0.73 8.57
N ALA A 192 -5.97 -0.63 7.45
CA ALA A 192 -5.85 -1.56 6.33
C ALA A 192 -4.45 -1.54 5.66
N ALA A 193 -3.62 -0.53 5.94
CA ALA A 193 -2.23 -0.50 5.49
C ALA A 193 -1.42 -1.70 5.99
N TYR A 194 -1.71 -2.20 7.18
CA TYR A 194 -1.08 -3.42 7.70
C TYR A 194 -1.46 -4.67 6.90
N ALA A 195 -2.72 -4.76 6.49
CA ALA A 195 -3.19 -5.88 5.65
C ALA A 195 -2.55 -5.84 4.25
N MET A 196 -2.45 -4.66 3.64
CA MET A 196 -1.75 -4.49 2.36
C MET A 196 -0.26 -4.80 2.51
N ALA A 197 0.38 -4.35 3.59
CA ALA A 197 1.80 -4.65 3.86
C ALA A 197 2.04 -6.16 4.04
N ALA A 198 1.15 -6.88 4.72
CA ALA A 198 1.23 -8.34 4.84
C ALA A 198 1.13 -9.03 3.47
N ASN A 199 0.24 -8.56 2.59
CA ASN A 199 0.14 -9.07 1.21
C ASN A 199 1.39 -8.78 0.39
N ILE A 200 1.99 -7.59 0.52
CA ILE A 200 3.26 -7.23 -0.12
C ILE A 200 4.38 -8.16 0.34
N ASN A 201 4.50 -8.38 1.65
CA ASN A 201 5.51 -9.24 2.25
C ASN A 201 5.34 -10.70 1.82
N ARG A 202 4.09 -11.21 1.82
CA ARG A 202 3.77 -12.56 1.34
C ARG A 202 4.14 -12.74 -0.13
N SER A 203 3.79 -11.80 -0.99
CA SER A 203 4.15 -11.82 -2.41
C SER A 203 5.67 -11.88 -2.60
N PHE A 204 6.40 -11.06 -1.85
CA PHE A 204 7.86 -11.07 -1.92
C PHE A 204 8.45 -12.40 -1.44
N LYS A 205 7.96 -12.93 -0.32
CA LYS A 205 8.43 -14.22 0.22
C LYS A 205 8.20 -15.38 -0.74
N GLU A 206 7.04 -15.40 -1.39
CA GLU A 206 6.62 -16.51 -2.25
C GLU A 206 7.25 -16.45 -3.65
N TYR A 207 7.33 -15.24 -4.23
CA TYR A 207 7.73 -15.05 -5.62
C TYR A 207 9.04 -14.28 -5.81
N GLY A 208 9.57 -13.62 -4.78
CA GLY A 208 10.73 -12.71 -4.86
C GLY A 208 10.39 -11.31 -5.37
N TRP A 209 9.11 -11.04 -5.66
CA TRP A 209 8.57 -9.79 -6.18
C TRP A 209 7.28 -9.39 -5.46
N CYS A 210 7.00 -8.08 -5.37
CA CYS A 210 5.78 -7.55 -4.75
C CYS A 210 4.68 -7.28 -5.79
N THR A 211 4.49 -8.17 -6.75
CA THR A 211 3.54 -8.00 -7.86
C THR A 211 2.19 -8.68 -7.61
N ALA A 212 2.17 -9.77 -6.84
CA ALA A 212 0.97 -10.54 -6.51
C ALA A 212 0.33 -10.00 -5.22
N ILE A 213 -0.33 -8.82 -5.30
CA ILE A 213 -0.89 -8.11 -4.14
C ILE A 213 -2.36 -7.71 -4.32
N ARG A 214 -3.00 -8.11 -5.41
CA ARG A 214 -4.38 -7.74 -5.75
C ARG A 214 -5.14 -8.92 -6.35
N GLY A 215 -6.48 -8.84 -6.31
CA GLY A 215 -7.35 -9.93 -6.77
C GLY A 215 -7.42 -11.08 -5.77
N VAL A 216 -8.55 -11.79 -5.77
CA VAL A 216 -8.83 -12.85 -4.80
C VAL A 216 -7.80 -13.98 -4.89
N GLU A 217 -7.46 -14.43 -6.10
CA GLU A 217 -6.56 -15.57 -6.35
C GLU A 217 -5.13 -15.15 -6.66
N SER A 218 -4.85 -13.84 -6.69
CA SER A 218 -3.57 -13.30 -7.14
C SER A 218 -2.88 -12.48 -6.03
N GLY A 219 -3.07 -12.85 -4.77
CA GLY A 219 -2.35 -12.31 -3.63
C GLY A 219 -3.02 -11.12 -2.93
N GLY A 220 -4.21 -10.68 -3.37
CA GLY A 220 -4.97 -9.62 -2.69
C GLY A 220 -5.81 -10.09 -1.50
N ALA A 221 -5.85 -11.40 -1.22
CA ALA A 221 -6.63 -11.98 -0.15
C ALA A 221 -6.14 -11.57 1.25
N VAL A 222 -7.09 -11.31 2.14
CA VAL A 222 -6.91 -11.07 3.58
C VAL A 222 -7.84 -12.03 4.30
N GLU A 223 -7.28 -13.02 4.95
CA GLU A 223 -8.00 -14.13 5.55
C GLU A 223 -7.95 -14.09 7.07
N ASN A 224 -8.81 -14.88 7.71
CA ASN A 224 -8.89 -15.02 9.16
C ASN A 224 -9.12 -13.69 9.89
N LEU A 225 -9.97 -12.83 9.32
CA LEU A 225 -10.38 -11.60 9.98
C LEU A 225 -11.30 -11.92 11.18
N PRO A 226 -11.22 -11.17 12.28
CA PRO A 226 -12.12 -11.34 13.41
C PRO A 226 -13.59 -11.18 12.98
N CYS A 227 -14.42 -12.18 13.26
CA CYS A 227 -15.84 -12.19 12.95
C CYS A 227 -16.65 -12.21 14.24
N HIS A 228 -17.21 -11.06 14.62
CA HIS A 228 -18.12 -10.96 15.76
C HIS A 228 -19.54 -11.35 15.33
N THR A 229 -20.13 -12.32 16.02
CA THR A 229 -21.51 -12.75 15.84
C THR A 229 -22.36 -12.35 17.03
N PHE A 230 -23.59 -11.92 16.77
CA PHE A 230 -24.54 -11.47 17.78
C PHE A 230 -25.96 -11.92 17.42
N PRO A 231 -26.88 -12.00 18.39
CA PRO A 231 -28.27 -12.35 18.12
C PRO A 231 -28.94 -11.31 17.21
N SER A 232 -29.65 -11.78 16.20
CA SER A 232 -30.47 -10.93 15.33
C SER A 232 -31.85 -10.71 15.93
N ASP A 233 -32.49 -9.60 15.60
CA ASP A 233 -33.87 -9.27 16.02
C ASP A 233 -34.90 -10.32 15.53
N ASP A 234 -34.58 -11.01 14.45
CA ASP A 234 -35.42 -12.09 13.87
C ASP A 234 -35.21 -13.45 14.56
N GLY A 235 -34.42 -13.52 15.63
CA GLY A 235 -34.10 -14.74 16.38
C GLY A 235 -33.02 -15.61 15.71
N GLY A 236 -32.33 -15.08 14.71
CA GLY A 236 -31.16 -15.69 14.08
C GLY A 236 -29.83 -15.20 14.71
N VAL A 237 -28.75 -15.40 13.96
CA VAL A 237 -27.40 -14.90 14.31
C VAL A 237 -26.92 -14.05 13.15
N ASP A 238 -26.60 -12.81 13.44
CA ASP A 238 -25.96 -11.90 12.50
C ASP A 238 -24.46 -11.80 12.76
N MET A 239 -23.71 -11.42 11.73
CA MET A 239 -22.27 -11.25 11.79
C MET A 239 -21.91 -9.81 11.48
N LYS A 240 -21.09 -9.20 12.36
CA LYS A 240 -20.47 -7.91 12.08
C LYS A 240 -19.55 -8.04 10.89
N CYS A 241 -19.71 -7.14 9.92
CA CYS A 241 -18.76 -7.01 8.83
C CYS A 241 -17.35 -6.77 9.39
N PRO A 242 -16.36 -7.60 9.06
CA PRO A 242 -15.01 -7.43 9.57
C PRO A 242 -14.27 -6.21 9.00
N THR A 243 -14.84 -5.53 8.01
CA THR A 243 -14.45 -4.18 7.58
C THR A 243 -15.50 -3.17 8.04
N GLU A 244 -15.14 -1.90 8.20
CA GLU A 244 -16.07 -0.86 8.69
C GLU A 244 -17.34 -0.74 7.84
N ILE A 245 -17.23 -1.07 6.55
CA ILE A 245 -18.34 -1.14 5.62
C ILE A 245 -18.12 -2.23 4.57
N ALA A 246 -19.21 -2.85 4.12
CA ALA A 246 -19.24 -3.71 2.94
C ALA A 246 -19.27 -2.86 1.66
N ILE A 247 -18.32 -3.06 0.78
CA ILE A 247 -18.16 -2.29 -0.46
C ILE A 247 -18.64 -3.16 -1.63
N SER A 248 -19.56 -2.61 -2.44
CA SER A 248 -20.02 -3.28 -3.67
C SER A 248 -19.01 -3.09 -4.81
N ASP A 249 -19.05 -3.97 -5.82
CA ASP A 249 -18.17 -3.91 -6.99
C ASP A 249 -18.22 -2.56 -7.70
N ARG A 250 -19.41 -1.97 -7.81
CA ARG A 250 -19.58 -0.63 -8.39
C ARG A 250 -18.85 0.43 -7.57
N ARG A 251 -18.95 0.35 -6.26
CA ARG A 251 -18.32 1.32 -5.35
C ARG A 251 -16.82 1.10 -5.29
N GLU A 252 -16.37 -0.15 -5.36
CA GLU A 252 -14.94 -0.48 -5.51
C GLU A 252 -14.35 0.18 -6.76
N ALA A 253 -14.98 0.00 -7.92
CA ALA A 253 -14.51 0.58 -9.17
C ALA A 253 -14.47 2.12 -9.14
N GLU A 254 -15.46 2.76 -8.48
CA GLU A 254 -15.51 4.21 -8.31
C GLU A 254 -14.38 4.72 -7.38
N LEU A 255 -14.11 4.02 -6.28
CA LEU A 255 -13.00 4.31 -5.38
C LEU A 255 -11.66 4.13 -6.06
N ALA A 256 -11.49 3.01 -6.78
CA ALA A 256 -10.29 2.71 -7.56
C ALA A 256 -9.98 3.80 -8.60
N LYS A 257 -10.99 4.27 -9.33
CA LYS A 257 -10.84 5.38 -10.28
C LYS A 257 -10.36 6.67 -9.62
N ASN A 258 -10.71 6.87 -8.35
CA ASN A 258 -10.29 8.01 -7.57
C ASN A 258 -8.96 7.82 -6.82
N GLY A 259 -8.24 6.70 -7.04
CA GLY A 259 -6.90 6.46 -6.53
C GLY A 259 -6.85 5.80 -5.15
N PHE A 260 -7.95 5.18 -4.71
CA PHE A 260 -8.01 4.44 -3.44
C PHE A 260 -7.95 2.94 -3.68
N MET A 261 -7.45 2.22 -2.69
CA MET A 261 -7.42 0.75 -2.65
C MET A 261 -8.38 0.25 -1.57
N PRO A 262 -9.63 -0.06 -1.93
CA PRO A 262 -10.58 -0.55 -0.96
C PRO A 262 -10.30 -2.01 -0.59
N LEU A 263 -10.40 -2.31 0.73
CA LEU A 263 -10.46 -3.65 1.27
C LEU A 263 -11.92 -4.12 1.23
N VAL A 264 -12.24 -5.02 0.33
CA VAL A 264 -13.60 -5.48 0.04
C VAL A 264 -13.89 -6.78 0.80
N HIS A 265 -14.88 -6.76 1.68
CA HIS A 265 -15.30 -7.92 2.44
C HIS A 265 -16.16 -8.87 1.61
N ARG A 266 -15.91 -10.17 1.72
CA ARG A 266 -16.78 -11.22 1.18
C ARG A 266 -17.92 -11.51 2.16
N LYS A 267 -19.16 -11.31 1.71
CA LYS A 267 -20.35 -11.49 2.54
C LYS A 267 -20.36 -12.83 3.30
N ASN A 268 -20.71 -12.79 4.57
CA ASN A 268 -20.83 -13.94 5.48
C ASN A 268 -19.54 -14.79 5.58
N SER A 269 -18.38 -14.14 5.63
CA SER A 269 -17.11 -14.82 5.81
C SER A 269 -16.11 -13.95 6.59
N ASP A 270 -15.02 -14.56 7.03
CA ASP A 270 -13.85 -13.92 7.63
C ASP A 270 -12.84 -13.44 6.57
N PHE A 271 -13.28 -13.33 5.34
CA PHE A 271 -12.46 -13.06 4.17
C PHE A 271 -12.72 -11.68 3.59
N ALA A 272 -11.64 -10.97 3.29
CA ALA A 272 -11.66 -9.75 2.49
C ALA A 272 -10.56 -9.79 1.44
N ALA A 273 -10.61 -8.90 0.46
CA ALA A 273 -9.57 -8.80 -0.56
C ALA A 273 -9.38 -7.38 -1.07
N PHE A 274 -8.16 -7.04 -1.45
CA PHE A 274 -7.87 -5.92 -2.33
C PHE A 274 -8.05 -6.36 -3.78
N ILE A 275 -9.13 -5.92 -4.40
CA ILE A 275 -9.44 -6.29 -5.80
C ILE A 275 -8.50 -5.57 -6.76
N GLY A 276 -8.26 -4.27 -6.52
CA GLY A 276 -7.30 -3.43 -7.23
C GLY A 276 -6.11 -3.06 -6.35
N ALA A 277 -5.00 -2.65 -6.98
CA ALA A 277 -3.86 -2.04 -6.32
C ALA A 277 -3.30 -0.92 -7.20
N GLN A 278 -3.96 0.21 -7.19
CA GLN A 278 -3.55 1.41 -7.90
C GLN A 278 -2.94 2.42 -6.94
N SER A 279 -2.06 3.25 -7.48
CA SER A 279 -1.54 4.39 -6.74
C SER A 279 -2.55 5.54 -6.71
N LEU A 280 -2.23 6.55 -5.92
CA LEU A 280 -3.01 7.79 -5.87
C LEU A 280 -2.95 8.57 -7.19
N GLN A 281 -1.93 8.36 -8.01
CA GLN A 281 -1.74 9.09 -9.25
C GLN A 281 -2.95 8.93 -10.19
N LYS A 282 -3.39 10.05 -10.76
CA LYS A 282 -4.31 10.06 -11.89
C LYS A 282 -3.51 9.86 -13.18
N PRO A 283 -3.64 8.72 -13.88
CA PRO A 283 -2.92 8.48 -15.11
C PRO A 283 -3.25 9.55 -16.15
N MET A 284 -2.24 10.00 -16.88
CA MET A 284 -2.47 10.92 -18.01
C MET A 284 -3.20 10.20 -19.15
N GLU A 285 -4.09 10.92 -19.79
CA GLU A 285 -4.78 10.47 -21.00
C GLU A 285 -4.15 11.14 -22.21
N TYR A 286 -3.72 10.33 -23.16
CA TYR A 286 -3.09 10.75 -24.40
C TYR A 286 -4.06 10.55 -25.57
N HIS A 287 -3.81 11.22 -26.70
CA HIS A 287 -4.54 10.97 -27.94
C HIS A 287 -4.30 9.55 -28.47
N ASP A 288 -3.13 8.98 -28.20
CA ASP A 288 -2.79 7.60 -28.50
C ASP A 288 -3.32 6.66 -27.40
N ALA A 289 -4.05 5.62 -27.81
CA ALA A 289 -4.64 4.63 -26.93
C ALA A 289 -3.57 3.78 -26.23
N ASP A 290 -2.48 3.44 -26.91
CA ASP A 290 -1.39 2.63 -26.34
C ASP A 290 -0.60 3.43 -25.31
N ALA A 291 -0.33 4.70 -25.56
CA ALA A 291 0.29 5.59 -24.58
C ALA A 291 -0.58 5.76 -23.34
N THR A 292 -1.90 5.87 -23.50
CA THR A 292 -2.86 5.93 -22.38
C THR A 292 -2.87 4.62 -21.60
N ALA A 293 -2.85 3.47 -22.26
CA ALA A 293 -2.79 2.16 -21.61
C ALA A 293 -1.49 1.99 -20.80
N ASN A 294 -0.35 2.43 -21.36
CA ASN A 294 0.94 2.44 -20.68
C ASN A 294 0.93 3.34 -19.42
N ALA A 295 0.36 4.55 -19.52
CA ALA A 295 0.22 5.45 -18.38
C ALA A 295 -0.63 4.84 -17.25
N ARG A 296 -1.74 4.18 -17.62
CA ARG A 296 -2.59 3.46 -16.66
C ARG A 296 -1.86 2.28 -16.01
N LEU A 297 -1.03 1.56 -16.75
CA LEU A 297 -0.20 0.48 -16.21
C LEU A 297 0.86 1.02 -15.24
N ALA A 298 1.54 2.09 -15.62
CA ALA A 298 2.59 2.72 -14.81
C ALA A 298 2.06 3.30 -13.48
N ALA A 299 0.77 3.62 -13.39
CA ALA A 299 0.11 4.08 -12.17
C ALA A 299 -0.30 2.93 -11.22
N ARG A 300 -0.09 1.68 -11.58
CA ARG A 300 -0.44 0.52 -10.75
C ARG A 300 0.73 0.13 -9.84
N LEU A 301 0.45 -0.10 -8.57
CA LEU A 301 1.47 -0.48 -7.59
C LEU A 301 2.24 -1.77 -7.92
N PRO A 302 1.62 -2.87 -8.40
CA PRO A 302 2.36 -4.07 -8.81
C PRO A 302 3.45 -3.79 -9.84
N TYR A 303 3.12 -2.98 -10.85
CA TYR A 303 4.09 -2.55 -11.86
C TYR A 303 5.19 -1.68 -11.25
N LEU A 304 4.79 -0.71 -10.42
CA LEU A 304 5.74 0.19 -9.76
C LEU A 304 6.68 -0.56 -8.82
N PHE A 305 6.19 -1.52 -8.03
CA PHE A 305 7.04 -2.34 -7.17
C PHE A 305 8.09 -3.13 -7.96
N ALA A 306 7.72 -3.70 -9.11
CA ALA A 306 8.68 -4.36 -9.98
C ALA A 306 9.75 -3.37 -10.48
N CYS A 307 9.36 -2.23 -11.02
CA CYS A 307 10.28 -1.19 -11.49
C CYS A 307 11.22 -0.70 -10.36
N CYS A 308 10.69 -0.42 -9.18
CA CYS A 308 11.47 0.00 -8.02
C CYS A 308 12.52 -1.05 -7.62
N ARG A 309 12.13 -2.32 -7.64
CA ARG A 309 13.05 -3.41 -7.25
C ARG A 309 14.13 -3.63 -8.29
N PHE A 310 13.82 -3.51 -9.59
CA PHE A 310 14.85 -3.50 -10.63
C PHE A 310 15.82 -2.34 -10.46
N ALA A 311 15.33 -1.14 -10.16
CA ALA A 311 16.19 0.02 -9.88
C ALA A 311 17.14 -0.24 -8.69
N HIS A 312 16.64 -0.84 -7.61
CA HIS A 312 17.45 -1.24 -6.46
C HIS A 312 18.55 -2.24 -6.85
N TYR A 313 18.17 -3.31 -7.54
CA TYR A 313 19.10 -4.35 -7.95
C TYR A 313 20.15 -3.83 -8.92
N LEU A 314 19.77 -3.08 -9.96
CA LEU A 314 20.69 -2.52 -10.92
C LEU A 314 21.71 -1.59 -10.26
N LYS A 315 21.25 -0.70 -9.36
CA LYS A 315 22.16 0.20 -8.63
C LYS A 315 23.17 -0.57 -7.76
N CYS A 316 22.71 -1.56 -7.01
CA CYS A 316 23.59 -2.38 -6.17
C CYS A 316 24.58 -3.19 -7.02
N ILE A 317 24.10 -3.87 -8.07
CA ILE A 317 24.92 -4.69 -8.95
C ILE A 317 25.99 -3.83 -9.65
N VAL A 318 25.61 -2.70 -10.24
CA VAL A 318 26.56 -1.83 -10.93
C VAL A 318 27.62 -1.34 -9.96
N ARG A 319 27.20 -0.87 -8.78
CA ARG A 319 28.14 -0.40 -7.72
C ARG A 319 29.12 -1.49 -7.29
N ASP A 320 28.63 -2.73 -7.09
CA ASP A 320 29.47 -3.84 -6.64
C ASP A 320 30.44 -4.34 -7.72
N LYS A 321 30.12 -4.05 -8.98
CA LYS A 321 30.87 -4.46 -10.16
C LYS A 321 31.80 -3.38 -10.71
N ILE A 322 31.80 -2.15 -10.15
CA ILE A 322 32.73 -1.09 -10.55
C ILE A 322 34.16 -1.60 -10.44
N GLY A 323 34.91 -1.48 -11.55
CA GLY A 323 36.29 -1.92 -11.68
C GLY A 323 36.49 -3.41 -12.01
N SER A 324 35.43 -4.22 -12.05
CA SER A 324 35.50 -5.63 -12.47
C SER A 324 35.31 -5.82 -13.97
N PHE A 325 34.59 -4.93 -14.64
CA PHE A 325 34.46 -4.92 -16.09
C PHE A 325 35.54 -4.05 -16.73
N ARG A 326 36.10 -4.52 -17.84
CA ARG A 326 37.13 -3.78 -18.61
C ARG A 326 36.51 -2.87 -19.65
N GLU A 327 35.35 -3.25 -20.18
CA GLU A 327 34.69 -2.58 -21.29
C GLU A 327 33.17 -2.43 -21.00
N ARG A 328 32.57 -1.38 -21.55
CA ARG A 328 31.14 -1.11 -21.51
C ARG A 328 30.30 -2.28 -22.02
N ASP A 329 30.71 -2.83 -23.17
CA ASP A 329 29.98 -3.92 -23.85
C ASP A 329 30.00 -5.23 -23.06
N GLU A 330 30.98 -5.43 -22.18
CA GLU A 330 31.04 -6.56 -21.27
C GLU A 330 29.98 -6.40 -20.16
N MET A 331 29.87 -5.19 -19.57
CA MET A 331 28.86 -4.86 -18.57
C MET A 331 27.45 -4.99 -19.16
N GLU A 332 27.21 -4.43 -20.35
CA GLU A 332 25.94 -4.48 -21.05
C GLU A 332 25.48 -5.92 -21.31
N ARG A 333 26.35 -6.77 -21.83
CA ARG A 333 26.05 -8.19 -22.03
C ARG A 333 25.72 -8.90 -20.73
N TRP A 334 26.50 -8.67 -19.68
CA TRP A 334 26.26 -9.29 -18.40
C TRP A 334 24.93 -8.85 -17.77
N LEU A 335 24.58 -7.57 -17.85
CA LEU A 335 23.30 -7.05 -17.36
C LEU A 335 22.11 -7.58 -18.17
N ASN A 336 22.26 -7.72 -19.51
CA ASN A 336 21.24 -8.34 -20.35
C ASN A 336 21.04 -9.81 -19.98
N ASP A 337 22.10 -10.60 -19.79
CA ASP A 337 22.00 -11.99 -19.34
C ASP A 337 21.32 -12.09 -17.96
N TRP A 338 21.64 -11.16 -17.05
CA TRP A 338 21.02 -11.14 -15.72
C TRP A 338 19.52 -10.82 -15.79
N VAL A 339 19.10 -9.80 -16.54
CA VAL A 339 17.70 -9.38 -16.61
C VAL A 339 16.81 -10.42 -17.31
N MET A 340 17.37 -11.18 -18.26
CA MET A 340 16.65 -12.25 -18.96
C MET A 340 16.16 -13.37 -18.05
N ASN A 341 16.74 -13.55 -16.86
CA ASN A 341 16.22 -14.50 -15.86
C ASN A 341 14.81 -14.14 -15.36
N TYR A 342 14.42 -12.88 -15.48
CA TYR A 342 13.14 -12.34 -15.02
C TYR A 342 12.15 -12.08 -16.17
N VAL A 343 12.49 -12.48 -17.40
CA VAL A 343 11.63 -12.35 -18.57
C VAL A 343 10.81 -13.63 -18.73
N ASP A 344 9.50 -13.47 -18.88
CA ASP A 344 8.57 -14.55 -19.24
C ASP A 344 8.56 -14.72 -20.75
N GLY A 345 8.95 -15.88 -21.24
CA GLY A 345 9.06 -16.16 -22.68
C GLY A 345 7.70 -16.30 -23.40
N ASP A 346 6.61 -16.54 -22.66
CA ASP A 346 5.26 -16.64 -23.21
C ASP A 346 4.22 -16.02 -22.26
N PRO A 347 4.21 -14.69 -22.10
CA PRO A 347 3.33 -14.01 -21.14
C PRO A 347 1.84 -14.27 -21.37
N ALA A 348 1.44 -14.61 -22.61
CA ALA A 348 0.04 -14.85 -22.95
C ALA A 348 -0.50 -16.15 -22.32
N ASN A 349 0.32 -17.20 -22.28
CA ASN A 349 -0.08 -18.54 -21.85
C ASN A 349 0.49 -18.96 -20.49
N SER A 350 1.39 -18.19 -19.91
CA SER A 350 2.01 -18.48 -18.62
C SER A 350 1.04 -18.45 -17.46
N SER A 351 1.26 -19.32 -16.47
CA SER A 351 0.51 -19.35 -15.22
C SER A 351 0.68 -18.05 -14.42
N GLN A 352 -0.25 -17.78 -13.51
CA GLN A 352 -0.14 -16.62 -12.60
C GLN A 352 1.13 -16.68 -11.74
N GLU A 353 1.52 -17.86 -11.30
CA GLU A 353 2.77 -18.08 -10.57
C GLU A 353 4.00 -17.71 -11.40
N THR A 354 4.09 -18.15 -12.66
CA THR A 354 5.18 -17.78 -13.56
C THR A 354 5.27 -16.27 -13.77
N LYS A 355 4.11 -15.60 -14.01
CA LYS A 355 4.04 -14.15 -14.15
C LYS A 355 4.48 -13.42 -12.88
N SER A 356 4.18 -13.96 -11.70
CA SER A 356 4.59 -13.40 -10.42
C SER A 356 6.09 -13.53 -10.16
N ARG A 357 6.73 -14.61 -10.65
CA ARG A 357 8.18 -14.84 -10.55
C ARG A 357 8.99 -14.16 -11.65
N LYS A 358 8.39 -13.95 -12.82
CA LYS A 358 9.00 -13.32 -14.00
C LYS A 358 8.17 -12.13 -14.45
N PRO A 359 8.37 -10.98 -13.82
CA PRO A 359 7.46 -9.82 -14.01
C PRO A 359 7.63 -9.09 -15.35
N LEU A 360 8.63 -9.44 -16.16
CA LEU A 360 8.92 -8.78 -17.43
C LEU A 360 8.43 -9.61 -18.60
N ALA A 361 7.77 -8.99 -19.56
CA ALA A 361 7.42 -9.60 -20.85
C ALA A 361 8.58 -9.52 -21.87
N ALA A 362 9.38 -8.48 -21.78
CA ALA A 362 10.61 -8.28 -22.55
C ALA A 362 11.53 -7.35 -21.76
N ALA A 363 12.84 -7.46 -22.00
CA ALA A 363 13.84 -6.57 -21.40
C ALA A 363 15.04 -6.40 -22.30
N GLU A 364 15.61 -5.22 -22.29
CA GLU A 364 16.87 -4.87 -22.93
C GLU A 364 17.59 -3.85 -22.06
N VAL A 365 18.88 -4.00 -21.89
CA VAL A 365 19.73 -3.08 -21.13
C VAL A 365 20.77 -2.48 -22.10
N ASN A 366 20.77 -1.16 -22.17
CA ASN A 366 21.77 -0.39 -22.89
C ASN A 366 22.63 0.39 -21.88
N VAL A 367 23.94 0.33 -22.02
CA VAL A 367 24.89 1.05 -21.16
C VAL A 367 25.50 2.19 -21.97
N GLU A 368 25.32 3.42 -21.51
CA GLU A 368 25.86 4.62 -22.13
C GLU A 368 26.88 5.29 -21.19
N GLU A 369 27.95 5.81 -21.76
CA GLU A 369 28.91 6.67 -21.04
C GLU A 369 28.33 8.09 -20.98
N GLN A 370 28.35 8.71 -19.80
CA GLN A 370 27.97 10.11 -19.59
C GLN A 370 29.20 11.03 -19.58
#